data_e80f1f84ba0016a0acc4a4d3adbcddae
#
_entry.id   e80f1f84ba0016a0acc4a4d3adbcddae
#
_cell.length_a   1.000
_cell.length_b   1.000
_cell.length_c   1.000
_cell.angle_alpha   90.00
_cell.angle_beta   90.00
_cell.angle_gamma   90.00
#
_symmetry.space_group_name_H-M   'P 1'
#
loop_
_entity.id
_entity.type
_entity.pdbx_description
1 polymer ?
#
loop_
_entity_poly.entity_id
_entity_poly.type
_entity_poly.pdbx_seq_one_letter_code
_entity_poly.pdbx_strand_id
1 'polypeptide(L)'
;MKRAISIILSIVILLSCNIGIELNAYAGDFDTAAKAKSYTLGSTAVGCFSSDNEIEFLKVNVPQSGRIEFISEGSHSYHIYLYSVNNSDNYIADIFVPYNSSLGKAYDKEYDYLVAGTYYFKIDGYANENYTVRTFFTSANESFSESLDVNNNAVGNANPVSLDTTYNGMLGENDEIDFYSFTVLSGTQTINVSANESVYFSVYSTTGEKIAGTFAAYRKASTGTANWSESVSLNAGTYCLKISKYSYSCFYSFSINSIHRHSYNYSYTVKPTTSSNGYDVYLCSCGAKYTTNVKSPKPLGAVKIKSVKSQSKKHKIKVIWNTKSGASGYQIYYSRNKNFKKLAAKKTVKGGKTKSYVGKNFTKGKKYYVKVRAYKNVNEIANFM
;
A
#
# COMPACT_ATOMS: atom_id res chain seq x y z
N MET A 1 32.11 43.40 -34.07
CA MET A 1 32.98 42.26 -33.72
C MET A 1 32.59 41.60 -32.40
N LYS A 2 32.24 42.31 -31.31
CA LYS A 2 31.88 41.69 -30.00
C LYS A 2 30.61 40.80 -30.03
N ARG A 3 29.60 41.14 -30.87
CA ARG A 3 28.38 40.29 -30.98
C ARG A 3 28.60 38.96 -31.73
N ALA A 4 29.54 38.90 -32.66
CA ALA A 4 29.87 37.68 -33.39
C ALA A 4 30.65 36.65 -32.54
N ILE A 5 31.48 37.15 -31.60
CA ILE A 5 32.28 36.27 -30.70
C ILE A 5 31.37 35.62 -29.65
N SER A 6 30.35 36.29 -29.16
CA SER A 6 29.37 35.73 -28.23
C SER A 6 28.57 34.58 -28.86
N ILE A 7 28.17 34.70 -30.11
CA ILE A 7 27.44 33.65 -30.87
C ILE A 7 28.34 32.45 -31.17
N ILE A 8 29.63 32.65 -31.43
CA ILE A 8 30.58 31.56 -31.72
C ILE A 8 30.91 30.77 -30.45
N LEU A 9 31.01 31.42 -29.28
CA LEU A 9 31.24 30.74 -28.01
C LEU A 9 30.01 29.88 -27.59
N SER A 10 28.78 30.39 -27.86
CA SER A 10 27.53 29.64 -27.65
C SER A 10 27.44 28.38 -28.55
N ILE A 11 27.95 28.45 -29.78
CA ILE A 11 27.93 27.35 -30.76
C ILE A 11 28.97 26.27 -30.41
N VAL A 12 30.10 26.60 -29.82
CA VAL A 12 31.15 25.65 -29.43
C VAL A 12 30.71 24.77 -28.21
N ILE A 13 29.90 25.32 -27.32
CA ILE A 13 29.29 24.54 -26.22
C ILE A 13 28.23 23.58 -26.73
N LEU A 14 27.58 23.86 -27.87
CA LEU A 14 26.55 23.04 -28.51
C LEU A 14 27.06 21.73 -29.15
N LEU A 15 28.34 21.61 -29.43
CA LEU A 15 28.92 20.46 -30.17
C LEU A 15 29.40 19.33 -29.28
N SER A 16 29.37 19.46 -27.95
CA SER A 16 29.90 18.45 -27.02
C SER A 16 28.89 17.68 -26.20
N CYS A 17 27.58 17.92 -26.31
CA CYS A 17 26.54 17.19 -25.56
C CYS A 17 25.34 16.81 -26.43
N ASN A 18 25.29 15.57 -26.85
CA ASN A 18 24.14 14.93 -27.50
C ASN A 18 23.06 14.53 -26.48
N ILE A 19 22.54 15.47 -25.69
CA ILE A 19 21.38 15.29 -24.80
C ILE A 19 20.55 16.56 -24.95
N GLY A 20 19.22 16.43 -25.19
CA GLY A 20 18.28 17.48 -25.51
C GLY A 20 18.49 18.76 -24.67
N ILE A 21 19.17 19.76 -25.23
CA ILE A 21 19.41 21.06 -24.61
C ILE A 21 18.40 22.03 -25.23
N GLU A 22 17.41 22.49 -24.45
CA GLU A 22 16.71 23.70 -24.77
C GLU A 22 17.60 24.89 -24.41
N LEU A 23 18.25 25.50 -25.39
CA LEU A 23 18.94 26.76 -25.24
C LEU A 23 17.94 27.91 -25.18
N ASN A 24 17.86 28.53 -24.04
CA ASN A 24 17.20 29.84 -23.92
C ASN A 24 18.08 30.77 -23.09
N ALA A 25 19.01 31.42 -23.76
CA ALA A 25 19.77 32.53 -23.22
C ALA A 25 19.00 33.82 -23.53
N TYR A 26 18.24 34.34 -22.58
CA TYR A 26 17.69 35.69 -22.59
C TYR A 26 17.94 36.28 -21.21
N ALA A 27 18.80 37.32 -21.19
CA ALA A 27 19.02 38.12 -20.01
C ALA A 27 17.78 39.00 -19.73
N GLY A 28 17.33 39.05 -18.47
CA GLY A 28 16.33 40.00 -17.99
C GLY A 28 14.86 39.64 -18.19
N ASP A 29 14.54 38.49 -18.83
CA ASP A 29 13.14 38.13 -19.12
C ASP A 29 12.44 37.39 -17.97
N PHE A 30 13.17 36.86 -16.98
CA PHE A 30 12.67 35.98 -15.91
C PHE A 30 12.97 36.50 -14.50
N ASP A 31 13.04 37.81 -14.34
CA ASP A 31 13.44 38.55 -13.14
C ASP A 31 12.42 38.52 -11.99
N THR A 32 11.25 37.91 -12.21
CA THR A 32 10.21 37.78 -11.20
C THR A 32 9.57 36.38 -11.26
N ALA A 33 9.04 35.89 -10.13
CA ALA A 33 8.34 34.61 -10.07
C ALA A 33 7.13 34.54 -11.03
N ALA A 34 6.50 35.69 -11.35
CA ALA A 34 5.39 35.77 -12.30
C ALA A 34 5.84 35.51 -13.76
N LYS A 35 7.10 35.77 -14.06
CA LYS A 35 7.72 35.57 -15.37
C LYS A 35 8.60 34.28 -15.41
N ALA A 36 8.60 33.49 -14.37
CA ALA A 36 9.46 32.33 -14.23
C ALA A 36 9.33 31.38 -15.43
N LYS A 37 10.46 30.98 -15.97
CA LYS A 37 10.54 29.98 -17.04
C LYS A 37 10.24 28.58 -16.52
N SER A 38 9.44 27.80 -17.24
CA SER A 38 9.22 26.41 -16.90
C SER A 38 10.51 25.60 -17.02
N TYR A 39 10.83 24.85 -15.97
CA TYR A 39 11.97 23.94 -15.91
C TYR A 39 11.49 22.52 -15.61
N THR A 40 11.99 21.55 -16.34
CA THR A 40 11.67 20.13 -16.15
C THR A 40 12.76 19.45 -15.32
N LEU A 41 12.39 18.75 -14.25
CA LEU A 41 13.33 17.94 -13.47
C LEU A 41 14.05 16.92 -14.37
N GLY A 42 15.33 16.74 -14.18
CA GLY A 42 16.19 15.89 -15.01
C GLY A 42 16.76 16.59 -16.24
N SER A 43 16.36 17.83 -16.54
CA SER A 43 16.93 18.63 -17.63
C SER A 43 18.14 19.47 -17.16
N THR A 44 18.67 20.29 -18.06
CA THR A 44 19.74 21.26 -17.80
C THR A 44 19.24 22.66 -18.16
N ALA A 45 19.33 23.59 -17.21
CA ALA A 45 19.18 25.01 -17.48
C ALA A 45 20.56 25.65 -17.69
N VAL A 46 20.62 26.55 -18.63
CA VAL A 46 21.82 27.36 -18.94
C VAL A 46 21.41 28.81 -19.05
N GLY A 47 22.14 29.70 -18.41
CA GLY A 47 21.90 31.13 -18.47
C GLY A 47 23.20 31.96 -18.43
N CYS A 48 23.03 33.26 -18.65
CA CYS A 48 24.10 34.26 -18.57
C CYS A 48 23.49 35.56 -18.05
N PHE A 49 24.02 36.08 -16.97
CA PHE A 49 23.58 37.35 -16.39
C PHE A 49 24.11 38.52 -17.23
N SER A 50 23.25 39.48 -17.57
CA SER A 50 23.59 40.65 -18.37
C SER A 50 23.97 41.85 -17.52
N SER A 51 23.57 41.86 -16.25
CA SER A 51 23.83 42.92 -15.29
C SER A 51 24.15 42.39 -13.90
N ASP A 52 24.77 43.20 -13.05
CA ASP A 52 25.00 42.85 -11.66
C ASP A 52 23.69 42.69 -10.89
N ASN A 53 23.63 41.67 -10.02
CA ASN A 53 22.45 41.28 -9.23
C ASN A 53 21.21 40.91 -10.08
N GLU A 54 21.44 40.49 -11.29
CA GLU A 54 20.36 39.91 -12.10
C GLU A 54 19.88 38.62 -11.49
N ILE A 55 18.56 38.46 -11.53
CA ILE A 55 17.88 37.31 -10.94
C ILE A 55 17.09 36.57 -12.04
N GLU A 56 17.24 35.27 -12.09
CA GLU A 56 16.41 34.44 -12.96
C GLU A 56 15.58 33.46 -12.13
N PHE A 57 14.31 33.30 -12.51
CA PHE A 57 13.42 32.35 -11.87
C PHE A 57 13.08 31.18 -12.80
N LEU A 58 13.29 29.95 -12.32
CA LEU A 58 12.83 28.73 -12.97
C LEU A 58 11.67 28.16 -12.18
N LYS A 59 10.52 27.93 -12.83
CA LYS A 59 9.35 27.28 -12.23
C LYS A 59 9.44 25.78 -12.43
N VAL A 60 9.40 25.04 -11.34
CA VAL A 60 9.62 23.60 -11.29
C VAL A 60 8.41 22.91 -10.69
N ASN A 61 7.89 21.87 -11.36
CA ASN A 61 6.90 20.99 -10.78
C ASN A 61 7.58 19.71 -10.26
N VAL A 62 7.47 19.47 -8.95
CA VAL A 62 7.89 18.23 -8.28
C VAL A 62 6.67 17.32 -8.24
N PRO A 63 6.63 16.22 -9.02
CA PRO A 63 5.40 15.44 -9.22
C PRO A 63 5.02 14.57 -8.03
N GLN A 64 5.98 14.24 -7.18
CA GLN A 64 5.85 13.46 -5.95
C GLN A 64 7.03 13.77 -5.04
N SER A 65 6.90 13.48 -3.75
CA SER A 65 8.00 13.69 -2.79
C SER A 65 9.26 12.94 -3.22
N GLY A 66 10.41 13.58 -3.07
CA GLY A 66 11.67 13.00 -3.47
C GLY A 66 12.88 13.89 -3.24
N ARG A 67 14.05 13.32 -3.52
CA ARG A 67 15.33 14.02 -3.49
C ARG A 67 15.64 14.60 -4.87
N ILE A 68 15.96 15.88 -4.90
CA ILE A 68 16.50 16.55 -6.07
C ILE A 68 18.00 16.76 -5.84
N GLU A 69 18.82 16.21 -6.72
CA GLU A 69 20.25 16.45 -6.75
C GLU A 69 20.53 17.54 -7.77
N PHE A 70 21.28 18.56 -7.38
CA PHE A 70 21.76 19.67 -8.22
C PHE A 70 23.20 19.43 -8.58
N ILE A 71 23.54 19.47 -9.85
CA ILE A 71 24.91 19.63 -10.35
C ILE A 71 24.98 20.98 -11.00
N SER A 72 25.73 21.89 -10.38
CA SER A 72 25.75 23.31 -10.69
C SER A 72 27.15 23.73 -11.07
N GLU A 73 27.27 24.43 -12.19
CA GLU A 73 28.55 24.98 -12.72
C GLU A 73 28.35 26.43 -13.12
N GLY A 74 29.41 27.24 -13.05
CA GLY A 74 29.39 28.64 -13.47
C GLY A 74 30.78 29.20 -13.72
N SER A 75 30.85 30.41 -14.32
CA SER A 75 32.10 31.12 -14.48
C SER A 75 32.61 31.71 -13.16
N HIS A 76 31.72 32.07 -12.23
CA HIS A 76 31.98 32.57 -10.88
C HIS A 76 30.99 31.98 -9.89
N SER A 77 31.19 32.25 -8.58
CA SER A 77 30.26 31.82 -7.53
C SER A 77 28.88 32.46 -7.70
N TYR A 78 27.84 31.69 -7.42
CA TYR A 78 26.47 32.14 -7.45
C TYR A 78 25.58 31.35 -6.48
N HIS A 79 24.33 31.78 -6.27
CA HIS A 79 23.36 31.10 -5.41
C HIS A 79 22.16 30.59 -6.19
N ILE A 80 21.60 29.47 -5.71
CA ILE A 80 20.30 28.96 -6.12
C ILE A 80 19.43 28.89 -4.88
N TYR A 81 18.43 29.75 -4.78
CA TYR A 81 17.47 29.73 -3.69
C TYR A 81 16.21 28.94 -4.11
N LEU A 82 15.75 28.06 -3.27
CA LEU A 82 14.53 27.30 -3.47
C LEU A 82 13.37 27.94 -2.72
N TYR A 83 12.27 28.24 -3.42
CA TYR A 83 11.04 28.78 -2.83
C TYR A 83 9.86 27.86 -3.17
N SER A 84 8.90 27.71 -2.24
CA SER A 84 7.60 27.14 -2.60
C SER A 84 6.72 28.21 -3.24
N VAL A 85 5.79 27.80 -4.10
CA VAL A 85 4.81 28.73 -4.69
C VAL A 85 3.89 29.36 -3.63
N ASN A 86 3.72 28.70 -2.48
CA ASN A 86 2.87 29.12 -1.37
C ASN A 86 3.57 30.11 -0.42
N ASN A 87 4.89 30.22 -0.49
CA ASN A 87 5.69 31.13 0.33
C ASN A 87 6.90 31.63 -0.47
N SER A 88 6.75 32.81 -1.09
CA SER A 88 7.82 33.47 -1.86
C SER A 88 8.74 34.35 -1.01
N ASP A 89 8.40 34.58 0.27
CA ASP A 89 9.13 35.53 1.12
C ASP A 89 10.32 34.87 1.82
N ASN A 90 10.23 33.54 2.06
CA ASN A 90 11.30 32.77 2.69
C ASN A 90 11.72 31.61 1.78
N TYR A 91 13.02 31.52 1.50
CA TYR A 91 13.54 30.36 0.80
C TYR A 91 13.53 29.11 1.71
N ILE A 92 13.33 27.96 1.09
CA ILE A 92 13.37 26.65 1.74
C ILE A 92 14.82 26.20 1.90
N ALA A 93 15.64 26.46 0.86
CA ALA A 93 17.06 26.11 0.83
C ALA A 93 17.85 27.16 0.06
N ASP A 94 19.13 27.32 0.43
CA ASP A 94 20.14 28.14 -0.24
C ASP A 94 21.30 27.23 -0.65
N ILE A 95 21.45 27.03 -1.94
CA ILE A 95 22.55 26.26 -2.54
C ILE A 95 23.60 27.27 -3.03
N PHE A 96 24.71 27.37 -2.31
CA PHE A 96 25.84 28.17 -2.72
C PHE A 96 26.78 27.39 -3.63
N VAL A 97 27.03 27.87 -4.82
CA VAL A 97 27.92 27.28 -5.83
C VAL A 97 29.27 28.03 -5.80
N PRO A 98 30.26 27.56 -5.04
CA PRO A 98 31.53 28.28 -4.86
C PRO A 98 32.42 28.19 -6.10
N TYR A 99 33.18 29.26 -6.40
CA TYR A 99 34.26 29.20 -7.38
C TYR A 99 35.40 28.31 -6.87
N ASN A 100 35.76 27.33 -7.67
CA ASN A 100 36.87 26.42 -7.39
C ASN A 100 38.06 26.78 -8.29
N SER A 101 39.09 27.40 -7.71
CA SER A 101 40.30 27.82 -8.44
C SER A 101 41.05 26.69 -9.10
N SER A 102 41.01 25.49 -8.54
CA SER A 102 41.65 24.29 -9.12
C SER A 102 40.93 23.80 -10.37
N LEU A 103 39.60 24.04 -10.47
CA LEU A 103 38.79 23.69 -11.64
C LEU A 103 38.68 24.86 -12.63
N GLY A 104 39.04 26.09 -12.23
CA GLY A 104 38.87 27.29 -13.02
C GLY A 104 37.38 27.68 -13.28
N LYS A 105 36.46 27.19 -12.47
CA LYS A 105 35.03 27.43 -12.55
C LYS A 105 34.35 27.27 -11.20
N ALA A 106 33.15 27.81 -11.04
CA ALA A 106 32.27 27.47 -9.96
C ALA A 106 31.72 26.05 -10.20
N TYR A 107 31.64 25.25 -9.14
CA TYR A 107 31.12 23.90 -9.19
C TYR A 107 30.62 23.49 -7.82
N ASP A 108 29.41 22.94 -7.81
CA ASP A 108 28.87 22.29 -6.63
C ASP A 108 27.98 21.11 -7.00
N LYS A 109 27.83 20.20 -6.04
CA LYS A 109 26.94 19.06 -6.11
C LYS A 109 26.23 18.91 -4.77
N GLU A 110 25.00 19.44 -4.73
CA GLU A 110 24.14 19.42 -3.55
C GLU A 110 22.84 18.66 -3.82
N TYR A 111 22.11 18.38 -2.78
CA TYR A 111 20.80 17.77 -2.90
C TYR A 111 19.85 18.27 -1.83
N ASP A 112 18.56 18.28 -2.18
CA ASP A 112 17.49 18.67 -1.28
C ASP A 112 16.30 17.72 -1.39
N TYR A 113 15.47 17.68 -0.35
CA TYR A 113 14.31 16.81 -0.26
C TYR A 113 13.05 17.66 -0.24
N LEU A 114 12.22 17.50 -1.26
CA LEU A 114 11.01 18.31 -1.44
C LEU A 114 9.78 17.39 -1.54
N VAL A 115 8.68 17.80 -0.89
CA VAL A 115 7.36 17.19 -1.09
C VAL A 115 6.81 17.56 -2.47
N ALA A 116 5.78 16.85 -2.94
CA ALA A 116 5.14 17.17 -4.21
C ALA A 116 4.61 18.61 -4.21
N GLY A 117 4.82 19.32 -5.31
CA GLY A 117 4.36 20.70 -5.41
C GLY A 117 5.06 21.50 -6.49
N THR A 118 4.73 22.80 -6.56
CA THR A 118 5.37 23.75 -7.46
C THR A 118 6.34 24.62 -6.69
N TYR A 119 7.55 24.74 -7.23
CA TYR A 119 8.65 25.48 -6.65
C TYR A 119 9.23 26.46 -7.64
N TYR A 120 10.00 27.43 -7.12
CA TYR A 120 10.84 28.31 -7.89
C TYR A 120 12.29 28.11 -7.49
N PHE A 121 13.17 27.96 -8.47
CA PHE A 121 14.61 28.10 -8.30
C PHE A 121 14.96 29.54 -8.72
N LYS A 122 15.32 30.36 -7.76
CA LYS A 122 15.84 31.69 -7.98
C LYS A 122 17.35 31.58 -8.09
N ILE A 123 17.89 31.98 -9.23
CA ILE A 123 19.33 31.95 -9.49
C ILE A 123 19.77 33.40 -9.55
N ASP A 124 20.78 33.80 -8.77
CA ASP A 124 21.35 35.14 -8.80
C ASP A 124 22.87 35.11 -9.04
N GLY A 125 23.36 36.11 -9.74
CA GLY A 125 24.79 36.26 -10.07
C GLY A 125 25.12 37.66 -10.56
N TYR A 126 26.34 37.81 -11.05
CA TYR A 126 26.90 39.08 -11.49
C TYR A 126 27.01 39.16 -13.03
N ALA A 127 27.13 40.39 -13.55
CA ALA A 127 27.20 40.63 -14.97
C ALA A 127 28.26 39.81 -15.70
N ASN A 128 27.90 39.31 -16.89
CA ASN A 128 28.72 38.44 -17.77
C ASN A 128 29.11 37.11 -17.19
N GLU A 129 28.45 36.64 -16.13
CA GLU A 129 28.63 35.29 -15.57
C GLU A 129 27.67 34.30 -16.20
N ASN A 130 28.19 33.12 -16.52
CA ASN A 130 27.39 32.02 -17.03
C ASN A 130 27.11 31.05 -15.90
N TYR A 131 25.94 30.44 -15.93
CA TYR A 131 25.59 29.30 -15.05
C TYR A 131 25.03 28.14 -15.83
N THR A 132 25.17 26.96 -15.23
CA THR A 132 24.52 25.71 -15.68
C THR A 132 24.00 25.00 -14.43
N VAL A 133 22.71 24.64 -14.45
CA VAL A 133 22.07 23.88 -13.38
C VAL A 133 21.44 22.63 -14.00
N ARG A 134 21.90 21.47 -13.59
CA ARG A 134 21.34 20.18 -13.96
C ARG A 134 20.78 19.49 -12.72
N THR A 135 19.57 18.96 -12.82
CA THR A 135 18.95 18.24 -11.71
C THR A 135 18.80 16.75 -12.00
N PHE A 136 18.79 15.96 -10.94
CA PHE A 136 18.39 14.56 -10.97
C PHE A 136 17.35 14.33 -9.89
N PHE A 137 16.28 13.62 -10.22
CA PHE A 137 15.19 13.36 -9.29
C PHE A 137 15.18 11.88 -8.86
N THR A 138 15.07 11.65 -7.55
CA THR A 138 14.88 10.33 -6.96
C THR A 138 13.62 10.35 -6.11
N SER A 139 12.61 9.56 -6.50
CA SER A 139 11.36 9.44 -5.73
C SER A 139 11.59 8.87 -4.34
N ALA A 140 10.86 9.39 -3.37
CA ALA A 140 10.81 8.85 -2.01
C ALA A 140 10.08 7.50 -1.95
N ASN A 141 9.21 7.19 -2.91
CA ASN A 141 8.34 6.01 -2.89
C ASN A 141 7.55 5.91 -1.57
N GLU A 142 7.02 7.02 -1.11
CA GLU A 142 6.24 7.11 0.12
C GLU A 142 5.01 6.20 0.07
N SER A 143 4.66 5.67 1.24
CA SER A 143 3.44 4.87 1.40
C SER A 143 2.17 5.73 1.41
N PHE A 144 2.31 7.02 1.75
CA PHE A 144 1.26 8.03 1.71
C PHE A 144 1.79 9.24 0.96
N SER A 145 1.08 9.67 -0.06
CA SER A 145 1.50 10.81 -0.87
C SER A 145 1.34 12.11 -0.10
N GLU A 146 2.39 12.91 -0.05
CA GLU A 146 2.42 14.23 0.56
C GLU A 146 2.67 15.32 -0.48
N SER A 147 2.26 16.55 -0.14
CA SER A 147 2.43 17.72 -0.98
C SER A 147 2.48 18.99 -0.12
N LEU A 148 2.75 20.13 -0.74
CA LEU A 148 2.70 21.43 -0.06
C LEU A 148 1.35 21.73 0.62
N ASP A 149 0.26 21.11 0.17
CA ASP A 149 -1.10 21.34 0.67
C ASP A 149 -1.64 20.18 1.53
N VAL A 150 -1.04 18.99 1.43
CA VAL A 150 -1.47 17.76 2.13
C VAL A 150 -0.28 17.17 2.85
N ASN A 151 -0.33 17.18 4.18
CA ASN A 151 0.73 16.67 5.04
C ASN A 151 0.15 15.94 6.26
N ASN A 152 1.00 15.18 6.94
CA ASN A 152 0.71 14.49 8.19
C ASN A 152 1.51 15.07 9.38
N ASN A 153 1.89 16.35 9.33
CA ASN A 153 2.77 17.03 10.27
C ASN A 153 2.13 17.29 11.65
N ALA A 154 0.91 16.84 11.87
CA ALA A 154 0.19 16.97 13.14
C ALA A 154 -0.57 15.69 13.50
N VAL A 155 -0.81 15.48 14.80
CA VAL A 155 -1.59 14.33 15.31
C VAL A 155 -2.97 14.23 14.64
N GLY A 156 -3.61 15.38 14.36
CA GLY A 156 -4.93 15.42 13.71
C GLY A 156 -4.92 14.99 12.24
N ASN A 157 -3.77 15.03 11.58
CA ASN A 157 -3.58 14.66 10.18
C ASN A 157 -2.81 13.33 10.02
N ALA A 158 -2.61 12.59 11.12
CA ALA A 158 -1.83 11.36 11.12
C ALA A 158 -2.37 10.32 10.14
N ASN A 159 -1.51 9.80 9.28
CA ASN A 159 -1.84 8.75 8.32
C ASN A 159 -2.11 7.42 9.03
N PRO A 160 -3.24 6.72 8.74
CA PRO A 160 -3.54 5.45 9.40
C PRO A 160 -2.67 4.31 8.88
N VAL A 161 -2.06 3.56 9.79
CA VAL A 161 -1.20 2.43 9.46
C VAL A 161 -1.66 1.14 10.16
N SER A 162 -1.38 0.01 9.53
CA SER A 162 -1.63 -1.32 10.08
C SER A 162 -0.38 -1.85 10.79
N LEU A 163 -0.58 -2.62 11.85
CA LEU A 163 0.51 -3.36 12.49
C LEU A 163 1.10 -4.40 11.53
N ASP A 164 2.34 -4.78 11.79
CA ASP A 164 3.09 -5.82 11.05
C ASP A 164 3.26 -5.52 9.54
N THR A 165 3.24 -4.23 9.18
CA THR A 165 3.43 -3.72 7.82
C THR A 165 4.54 -2.68 7.82
N THR A 166 5.39 -2.67 6.78
CA THR A 166 6.44 -1.67 6.60
C THR A 166 5.91 -0.52 5.75
N TYR A 167 6.19 0.69 6.18
CA TYR A 167 5.84 1.95 5.51
C TYR A 167 7.10 2.76 5.21
N ASN A 168 7.08 3.52 4.14
CA ASN A 168 8.14 4.43 3.73
C ASN A 168 7.65 5.87 3.82
N GLY A 169 8.55 6.77 4.19
CA GLY A 169 8.33 8.21 4.24
C GLY A 169 9.61 8.99 3.89
N MET A 170 9.46 10.30 3.87
CA MET A 170 10.54 11.26 3.63
C MET A 170 10.41 12.42 4.61
N LEU A 171 11.52 12.94 5.08
CA LEU A 171 11.58 14.21 5.79
C LEU A 171 12.40 15.19 4.96
N GLY A 172 11.83 16.35 4.69
CA GLY A 172 12.41 17.41 3.88
C GLY A 172 12.63 18.71 4.65
N GLU A 173 13.05 19.77 3.95
CA GLU A 173 13.27 21.08 4.58
C GLU A 173 11.97 21.77 4.99
N ASN A 174 10.89 21.52 4.29
CA ASN A 174 9.55 22.02 4.60
C ASN A 174 8.59 20.93 5.11
N ASP A 175 9.15 19.78 5.50
CA ASP A 175 8.44 18.60 5.98
C ASP A 175 9.29 17.86 7.02
N GLU A 176 9.35 18.42 8.24
CA GLU A 176 10.27 17.96 9.28
C GLU A 176 9.72 16.89 10.18
N ILE A 177 8.42 16.60 10.09
CA ILE A 177 7.67 15.78 11.05
C ILE A 177 6.57 15.01 10.34
N ASP A 178 6.50 13.70 10.60
CA ASP A 178 5.43 12.82 10.16
C ASP A 178 4.72 12.17 11.34
N PHE A 179 3.39 12.11 11.28
CA PHE A 179 2.56 11.36 12.22
C PHE A 179 1.80 10.22 11.56
N TYR A 180 1.82 9.06 12.22
CA TYR A 180 1.13 7.84 11.78
C TYR A 180 0.25 7.30 12.89
N SER A 181 -1.05 7.16 12.65
CA SER A 181 -1.98 6.61 13.63
C SER A 181 -2.10 5.09 13.52
N PHE A 182 -2.05 4.40 14.66
CA PHE A 182 -2.16 2.95 14.72
C PHE A 182 -3.00 2.52 15.93
N THR A 183 -3.70 1.41 15.79
CA THR A 183 -4.54 0.87 16.87
C THR A 183 -3.97 -0.44 17.37
N VAL A 184 -3.86 -0.56 18.70
CA VAL A 184 -3.36 -1.76 19.35
C VAL A 184 -4.42 -2.32 20.32
N LEU A 185 -4.40 -3.64 20.48
CA LEU A 185 -4.92 -4.32 21.65
C LEU A 185 -3.85 -4.20 22.74
N SER A 186 -4.10 -4.30 24.00
CA SER A 186 -3.05 -4.16 25.03
C SER A 186 -1.87 -5.11 24.78
N GLY A 187 -0.64 -4.66 25.08
CA GLY A 187 0.58 -5.45 24.96
C GLY A 187 1.80 -4.66 24.50
N THR A 188 2.89 -5.38 24.29
CA THR A 188 4.15 -4.80 23.81
C THR A 188 4.15 -4.72 22.28
N GLN A 189 4.51 -3.55 21.77
CA GLN A 189 4.73 -3.28 20.35
C GLN A 189 6.21 -3.03 20.12
N THR A 190 6.77 -3.55 19.05
CA THR A 190 8.13 -3.23 18.62
C THR A 190 8.06 -2.27 17.45
N ILE A 191 8.60 -1.06 17.63
CA ILE A 191 8.73 -0.05 16.58
C ILE A 191 10.12 -0.16 16.00
N ASN A 192 10.21 -0.45 14.70
CA ASN A 192 11.45 -0.48 13.95
C ASN A 192 11.50 0.73 13.04
N VAL A 193 12.63 1.42 13.03
CA VAL A 193 12.90 2.57 12.16
C VAL A 193 14.23 2.37 11.47
N SER A 194 14.26 2.63 10.16
CA SER A 194 15.45 2.64 9.32
C SER A 194 15.46 3.90 8.46
N ALA A 195 16.57 4.61 8.40
CA ALA A 195 16.72 5.82 7.60
C ALA A 195 18.13 5.95 7.02
N ASN A 196 18.30 6.79 6.00
CA ASN A 196 19.63 7.12 5.47
C ASN A 196 20.33 8.24 6.24
N GLU A 197 19.60 8.96 7.12
CA GLU A 197 20.12 9.93 8.08
C GLU A 197 19.53 9.69 9.48
N SER A 198 20.05 10.40 10.51
CA SER A 198 19.56 10.27 11.88
C SER A 198 18.16 10.84 12.01
N VAL A 199 17.28 10.13 12.73
CA VAL A 199 15.89 10.53 12.99
C VAL A 199 15.51 10.30 14.43
N TYR A 200 14.56 11.10 14.93
CA TYR A 200 13.86 10.85 16.17
C TYR A 200 12.53 10.16 15.94
N PHE A 201 12.07 9.37 16.91
CA PHE A 201 10.69 8.89 16.94
C PHE A 201 10.13 8.81 18.35
N SER A 202 8.83 8.94 18.49
CA SER A 202 8.12 8.98 19.78
C SER A 202 6.68 8.54 19.60
N VAL A 203 6.04 8.03 20.66
CA VAL A 203 4.64 7.63 20.65
C VAL A 203 3.81 8.66 21.43
N TYR A 204 2.69 9.07 20.83
CA TYR A 204 1.72 10.02 21.36
C TYR A 204 0.33 9.41 21.46
N SER A 205 -0.50 9.96 22.34
CA SER A 205 -1.95 9.76 22.30
C SER A 205 -2.56 10.51 21.10
N THR A 206 -3.80 10.21 20.78
CA THR A 206 -4.56 10.97 19.75
C THR A 206 -4.90 12.40 20.19
N THR A 207 -4.66 12.76 21.45
CA THR A 207 -4.81 14.13 21.97
C THR A 207 -3.49 14.91 21.99
N GLY A 208 -2.38 14.31 21.53
CA GLY A 208 -1.07 14.96 21.45
C GLY A 208 -0.22 14.84 22.73
N GLU A 209 -0.61 14.01 23.70
CA GLU A 209 0.19 13.72 24.89
C GLU A 209 1.27 12.68 24.54
N LYS A 210 2.52 12.92 24.93
CA LYS A 210 3.62 11.98 24.71
C LYS A 210 3.48 10.78 25.67
N ILE A 211 3.29 9.59 25.11
CA ILE A 211 3.11 8.33 25.84
C ILE A 211 4.42 7.60 26.06
N ALA A 212 5.29 7.57 25.06
CA ALA A 212 6.63 6.98 25.18
C ALA A 212 7.69 7.95 24.67
N GLY A 213 8.88 7.86 25.26
CA GLY A 213 9.97 8.82 25.17
C GLY A 213 10.40 9.20 23.75
N THR A 214 11.42 10.05 23.66
CA THR A 214 12.06 10.35 22.39
C THR A 214 13.19 9.36 22.19
N PHE A 215 13.07 8.52 21.17
CA PHE A 215 14.10 7.57 20.77
C PHE A 215 14.84 8.16 19.56
N ALA A 216 16.11 7.81 19.41
CA ALA A 216 16.94 8.31 18.34
C ALA A 216 17.59 7.15 17.58
N ALA A 217 17.29 7.06 16.30
CA ALA A 217 18.03 6.22 15.36
C ALA A 217 19.18 7.06 14.79
N TYR A 218 20.42 6.79 15.23
CA TYR A 218 21.59 7.50 14.76
C TYR A 218 22.22 6.82 13.54
N ARG A 219 22.54 7.62 12.51
CA ARG A 219 23.26 7.17 11.33
C ARG A 219 24.68 6.71 11.71
N LYS A 220 25.02 5.48 11.34
CA LYS A 220 26.35 4.92 11.54
C LYS A 220 27.20 5.18 10.30
N ALA A 221 28.39 5.76 10.47
CA ALA A 221 29.31 6.03 9.36
C ALA A 221 29.72 4.75 8.60
N SER A 222 29.81 3.60 9.30
CA SER A 222 30.19 2.31 8.71
C SER A 222 29.16 1.72 7.74
N THR A 223 27.88 2.03 7.92
CA THR A 223 26.79 1.50 7.08
C THR A 223 26.09 2.56 6.25
N GLY A 224 26.27 3.84 6.58
CA GLY A 224 25.54 4.94 5.97
C GLY A 224 24.04 4.99 6.31
N THR A 225 23.61 4.22 7.32
CA THR A 225 22.20 4.11 7.71
C THR A 225 22.02 4.26 9.22
N ALA A 226 20.84 4.75 9.60
CA ALA A 226 20.31 4.77 10.95
C ALA A 226 19.32 3.62 11.09
N ASN A 227 19.49 2.76 12.09
CA ASN A 227 18.57 1.67 12.37
C ASN A 227 18.35 1.58 13.88
N TRP A 228 17.09 1.51 14.30
CA TRP A 228 16.73 1.33 15.69
C TRP A 228 15.47 0.48 15.84
N SER A 229 15.41 -0.26 16.92
CA SER A 229 14.25 -1.06 17.30
C SER A 229 13.94 -0.78 18.76
N GLU A 230 12.72 -0.36 19.07
CA GLU A 230 12.26 -0.03 20.42
C GLU A 230 11.00 -0.79 20.77
N SER A 231 10.92 -1.27 22.01
CA SER A 231 9.75 -1.98 22.54
C SER A 231 8.96 -1.11 23.50
N VAL A 232 7.70 -0.85 23.16
CA VAL A 232 6.81 -0.01 23.94
C VAL A 232 5.59 -0.81 24.37
N SER A 233 5.29 -0.81 25.70
CA SER A 233 4.08 -1.45 26.21
C SER A 233 2.92 -0.43 26.22
N LEU A 234 1.83 -0.77 25.52
CA LEU A 234 0.67 0.09 25.33
C LEU A 234 -0.60 -0.63 25.81
N ASN A 235 -1.53 0.13 26.40
CA ASN A 235 -2.89 -0.34 26.65
C ASN A 235 -3.66 -0.41 25.32
N ALA A 236 -4.83 -1.09 25.33
CA ALA A 236 -5.71 -1.09 24.16
C ALA A 236 -6.15 0.34 23.83
N GLY A 237 -5.98 0.75 22.57
CA GLY A 237 -6.29 2.12 22.13
C GLY A 237 -5.64 2.47 20.81
N THR A 238 -5.89 3.71 20.37
CA THR A 238 -5.27 4.31 19.18
C THR A 238 -4.21 5.31 19.63
N TYR A 239 -3.06 5.26 18.98
CA TYR A 239 -1.87 6.06 19.26
C TYR A 239 -1.34 6.65 17.95
N CYS A 240 -0.42 7.61 18.07
CA CYS A 240 0.31 8.18 16.95
C CYS A 240 1.81 7.97 17.12
N LEU A 241 2.47 7.39 16.13
CA LEU A 241 3.92 7.40 15.98
C LEU A 241 4.30 8.73 15.32
N LYS A 242 5.17 9.50 15.96
CA LYS A 242 5.85 10.64 15.39
C LYS A 242 7.22 10.23 14.93
N ILE A 243 7.58 10.55 13.68
CA ILE A 243 8.96 10.51 13.18
C ILE A 243 9.36 11.94 12.84
N SER A 244 10.59 12.34 13.17
CA SER A 244 11.06 13.69 12.91
C SER A 244 12.54 13.73 12.57
N LYS A 245 12.93 14.70 11.77
CA LYS A 245 14.29 15.00 11.37
C LYS A 245 15.15 15.23 12.62
N TYR A 246 16.38 14.69 12.63
CA TYR A 246 17.41 15.05 13.62
C TYR A 246 18.12 16.34 13.20
N SER A 247 18.74 16.35 12.03
CA SER A 247 19.44 17.50 11.46
C SER A 247 19.29 17.58 9.94
N TYR A 248 19.30 16.44 9.26
CA TYR A 248 19.29 16.38 7.80
C TYR A 248 18.02 15.73 7.28
N SER A 249 17.59 16.18 6.12
CA SER A 249 16.50 15.59 5.36
C SER A 249 16.83 14.15 4.94
N CYS A 250 15.84 13.26 4.89
CA CYS A 250 16.10 11.84 4.69
C CYS A 250 14.92 11.06 4.12
N PHE A 251 15.23 9.91 3.54
CA PHE A 251 14.28 8.82 3.37
C PHE A 251 14.31 7.91 4.59
N TYR A 252 13.16 7.42 4.99
CA TYR A 252 13.05 6.46 6.08
C TYR A 252 12.01 5.38 5.78
N SER A 253 12.09 4.31 6.56
CA SER A 253 11.05 3.29 6.64
C SER A 253 10.81 2.92 8.09
N PHE A 254 9.59 2.50 8.40
CA PHE A 254 9.24 2.02 9.72
C PHE A 254 8.23 0.88 9.68
N SER A 255 8.18 0.11 10.77
CA SER A 255 7.11 -0.84 11.05
C SER A 255 6.78 -0.84 12.54
N ILE A 256 5.53 -1.12 12.87
CA ILE A 256 5.06 -1.30 14.23
C ILE A 256 4.59 -2.75 14.35
N ASN A 257 5.38 -3.58 15.01
CA ASN A 257 5.13 -5.01 15.09
C ASN A 257 4.53 -5.37 16.44
N SER A 258 3.45 -6.10 16.42
CA SER A 258 2.80 -6.59 17.63
C SER A 258 3.48 -7.86 18.13
N ILE A 259 4.03 -7.82 19.35
CA ILE A 259 4.46 -9.04 20.06
C ILE A 259 3.24 -9.61 20.79
N HIS A 260 2.17 -9.87 20.03
CA HIS A 260 0.98 -10.47 20.59
C HIS A 260 1.14 -12.00 20.66
N ARG A 261 1.26 -12.54 21.87
CA ARG A 261 1.12 -13.98 22.08
C ARG A 261 -0.36 -14.34 22.05
N HIS A 262 -0.76 -15.12 21.05
CA HIS A 262 -2.14 -15.57 20.95
C HIS A 262 -2.52 -16.46 22.13
N SER A 263 -3.49 -15.98 22.94
CA SER A 263 -4.18 -16.76 23.95
C SER A 263 -5.55 -17.15 23.40
N TYR A 264 -5.67 -18.39 22.96
CA TYR A 264 -6.87 -18.86 22.30
C TYR A 264 -7.85 -19.47 23.31
N ASN A 265 -9.02 -18.87 23.44
CA ASN A 265 -10.10 -19.40 24.24
C ASN A 265 -11.13 -20.10 23.35
N TYR A 266 -11.71 -21.21 23.83
CA TYR A 266 -12.82 -21.87 23.16
C TYR A 266 -13.96 -20.90 22.92
N SER A 267 -14.49 -20.87 21.70
CA SER A 267 -15.59 -19.99 21.33
C SER A 267 -16.86 -20.77 21.01
N TYR A 268 -16.81 -21.68 20.04
CA TYR A 268 -17.96 -22.50 19.66
C TYR A 268 -17.55 -23.75 18.88
N THR A 269 -18.50 -24.67 18.75
CA THR A 269 -18.35 -25.88 17.93
C THR A 269 -19.21 -25.80 16.66
N VAL A 270 -18.60 -25.99 15.50
CA VAL A 270 -19.28 -26.30 14.26
C VAL A 270 -19.56 -27.78 14.20
N LYS A 271 -20.84 -28.18 14.22
CA LYS A 271 -21.22 -29.60 14.14
C LYS A 271 -21.02 -30.14 12.72
N PRO A 272 -20.54 -31.40 12.55
CA PRO A 272 -20.37 -31.95 11.22
C PRO A 272 -21.74 -32.12 10.54
N THR A 273 -21.78 -31.85 9.24
CA THR A 273 -22.94 -32.07 8.38
C THR A 273 -22.80 -33.39 7.64
N THR A 274 -23.67 -33.66 6.69
CA THR A 274 -23.57 -34.87 5.82
C THR A 274 -22.45 -34.74 4.77
N SER A 275 -21.93 -33.51 4.54
CA SER A 275 -20.95 -33.21 3.49
C SER A 275 -19.75 -32.36 3.97
N SER A 276 -19.82 -31.80 5.19
CA SER A 276 -18.78 -30.93 5.73
C SER A 276 -18.31 -31.42 7.09
N ASN A 277 -17.03 -31.24 7.38
CA ASN A 277 -16.44 -31.50 8.67
C ASN A 277 -17.07 -30.64 9.76
N GLY A 278 -17.14 -31.16 10.98
CA GLY A 278 -17.31 -30.36 12.19
C GLY A 278 -15.96 -30.06 12.82
N TYR A 279 -15.87 -29.03 13.63
CA TYR A 279 -14.66 -28.62 14.34
C TYR A 279 -14.97 -27.66 15.48
N ASP A 280 -14.07 -27.57 16.42
CA ASP A 280 -14.13 -26.59 17.49
C ASP A 280 -13.33 -25.34 17.06
N VAL A 281 -13.88 -24.16 17.34
CA VAL A 281 -13.28 -22.85 17.02
C VAL A 281 -12.78 -22.21 18.30
N TYR A 282 -11.55 -21.78 18.28
CA TYR A 282 -10.90 -21.04 19.34
C TYR A 282 -10.53 -19.65 18.81
N LEU A 283 -10.82 -18.62 19.60
CA LEU A 283 -10.56 -17.22 19.26
C LEU A 283 -9.58 -16.61 20.25
N CYS A 284 -8.68 -15.80 19.73
CA CYS A 284 -7.90 -14.86 20.51
C CYS A 284 -8.61 -13.50 20.54
N SER A 285 -8.36 -12.70 21.58
CA SER A 285 -8.89 -11.33 21.69
C SER A 285 -8.53 -10.43 20.50
N CYS A 286 -7.45 -10.72 19.77
CA CYS A 286 -7.05 -10.03 18.53
C CYS A 286 -7.87 -10.43 17.30
N GLY A 287 -8.85 -11.34 17.42
CA GLY A 287 -9.62 -11.86 16.28
C GLY A 287 -8.97 -13.05 15.56
N ALA A 288 -7.70 -13.38 15.83
CA ALA A 288 -7.08 -14.58 15.28
C ALA A 288 -7.82 -15.84 15.76
N LYS A 289 -7.98 -16.80 14.86
CA LYS A 289 -8.69 -18.05 15.15
C LYS A 289 -7.89 -19.26 14.69
N TYR A 290 -8.04 -20.37 15.41
CA TYR A 290 -7.67 -21.69 14.91
C TYR A 290 -8.78 -22.69 15.17
N THR A 291 -8.76 -23.82 14.49
CA THR A 291 -9.74 -24.88 14.61
C THR A 291 -9.07 -26.19 14.98
N THR A 292 -9.74 -26.98 15.81
CA THR A 292 -9.26 -28.30 16.27
C THR A 292 -10.41 -29.29 16.35
N ASN A 293 -10.15 -30.52 16.81
CA ASN A 293 -11.14 -31.57 16.99
C ASN A 293 -11.98 -31.80 15.73
N VAL A 294 -11.35 -31.84 14.54
CA VAL A 294 -12.03 -32.04 13.28
C VAL A 294 -12.77 -33.36 13.24
N LYS A 295 -14.08 -33.30 13.10
CA LYS A 295 -14.98 -34.48 12.98
C LYS A 295 -15.44 -34.63 11.54
N SER A 296 -15.21 -35.80 10.96
CA SER A 296 -15.59 -36.08 9.58
C SER A 296 -17.10 -35.91 9.32
N PRO A 297 -17.50 -35.64 8.08
CA PRO A 297 -18.90 -35.56 7.68
C PRO A 297 -19.67 -36.80 8.15
N LYS A 298 -20.91 -36.61 8.61
CA LYS A 298 -21.78 -37.70 9.07
C LYS A 298 -22.85 -37.98 8.01
N PRO A 299 -22.57 -38.87 7.04
CA PRO A 299 -23.55 -39.20 6.00
C PRO A 299 -24.79 -39.88 6.57
N LEU A 300 -25.95 -39.67 5.92
CA LEU A 300 -27.22 -40.26 6.38
C LEU A 300 -27.26 -41.78 6.32
N GLY A 301 -26.25 -42.40 5.72
CA GLY A 301 -26.19 -43.85 5.52
C GLY A 301 -27.23 -44.39 4.50
N ALA A 302 -27.11 -45.68 4.16
CA ALA A 302 -27.96 -46.27 3.15
C ALA A 302 -29.43 -46.42 3.61
N VAL A 303 -30.35 -46.20 2.70
CA VAL A 303 -31.80 -46.41 2.94
C VAL A 303 -32.15 -47.87 2.62
N LYS A 304 -32.70 -48.59 3.60
CA LYS A 304 -33.17 -49.97 3.40
C LYS A 304 -34.58 -49.93 2.77
N ILE A 305 -34.69 -50.47 1.55
CA ILE A 305 -35.98 -50.65 0.88
C ILE A 305 -36.65 -51.89 1.53
N LYS A 306 -37.89 -51.70 1.99
CA LYS A 306 -38.73 -52.79 2.56
C LYS A 306 -39.43 -53.57 1.48
N SER A 307 -39.99 -52.90 0.49
CA SER A 307 -40.67 -53.60 -0.62
C SER A 307 -40.72 -52.71 -1.87
N VAL A 308 -40.76 -53.42 -3.01
CA VAL A 308 -41.08 -52.82 -4.33
C VAL A 308 -42.19 -53.66 -4.94
N LYS A 309 -43.38 -53.05 -5.13
CA LYS A 309 -44.55 -53.74 -5.68
C LYS A 309 -44.91 -53.11 -7.04
N SER A 310 -44.92 -53.93 -8.08
CA SER A 310 -45.41 -53.53 -9.39
C SER A 310 -46.94 -53.59 -9.44
N GLN A 311 -47.53 -52.56 -9.96
CA GLN A 311 -48.96 -52.47 -10.31
C GLN A 311 -49.06 -52.40 -11.83
N SER A 312 -48.71 -53.46 -12.51
CA SER A 312 -48.52 -53.55 -13.95
C SER A 312 -49.74 -53.06 -14.76
N LYS A 313 -50.97 -53.47 -14.35
CA LYS A 313 -52.25 -52.99 -14.97
C LYS A 313 -52.43 -51.46 -14.90
N LYS A 314 -51.80 -50.77 -13.92
CA LYS A 314 -51.89 -49.35 -13.68
C LYS A 314 -50.58 -48.60 -14.08
N HIS A 315 -49.61 -49.23 -14.69
CA HIS A 315 -48.30 -48.67 -15.05
C HIS A 315 -47.60 -47.94 -13.87
N LYS A 316 -47.68 -48.52 -12.64
CA LYS A 316 -47.20 -47.92 -11.39
C LYS A 316 -46.26 -48.88 -10.66
N ILE A 317 -45.29 -48.30 -9.91
CA ILE A 317 -44.39 -49.01 -9.01
C ILE A 317 -44.49 -48.34 -7.64
N LYS A 318 -44.96 -49.10 -6.62
CA LYS A 318 -44.96 -48.67 -5.22
C LYS A 318 -43.65 -49.09 -4.55
N VAL A 319 -42.96 -48.16 -3.95
CA VAL A 319 -41.72 -48.37 -3.20
C VAL A 319 -41.97 -48.02 -1.74
N ILE A 320 -41.56 -48.91 -0.81
CA ILE A 320 -41.62 -48.66 0.64
C ILE A 320 -40.23 -48.84 1.21
N TRP A 321 -39.81 -47.94 2.11
CA TRP A 321 -38.49 -47.93 2.72
C TRP A 321 -38.52 -47.60 4.21
N ASN A 322 -37.39 -47.83 4.89
CA ASN A 322 -37.19 -47.37 6.26
C ASN A 322 -36.74 -45.91 6.26
N THR A 323 -37.32 -45.11 7.14
CA THR A 323 -36.88 -43.71 7.34
C THR A 323 -35.48 -43.65 7.90
N LYS A 324 -34.77 -42.54 7.61
CA LYS A 324 -33.46 -42.21 8.20
C LYS A 324 -33.58 -41.00 9.12
N SER A 325 -33.05 -41.13 10.32
CA SER A 325 -32.97 -39.98 11.25
C SER A 325 -32.16 -38.86 10.61
N GLY A 326 -32.64 -37.64 10.73
CA GLY A 326 -32.00 -36.45 10.19
C GLY A 326 -32.21 -36.20 8.68
N ALA A 327 -32.97 -37.06 7.99
CA ALA A 327 -33.29 -36.82 6.57
C ALA A 327 -34.32 -35.70 6.43
N SER A 328 -34.13 -34.80 5.45
CA SER A 328 -35.11 -33.80 5.00
C SER A 328 -36.10 -34.38 3.96
N GLY A 329 -35.72 -35.47 3.33
CA GLY A 329 -36.54 -36.17 2.33
C GLY A 329 -35.80 -37.32 1.65
N TYR A 330 -36.38 -37.81 0.55
CA TYR A 330 -35.86 -38.97 -0.18
C TYR A 330 -35.87 -38.71 -1.69
N GLN A 331 -34.89 -39.30 -2.36
CA GLN A 331 -34.82 -39.38 -3.83
C GLN A 331 -34.97 -40.82 -4.25
N ILE A 332 -35.94 -41.10 -5.09
CA ILE A 332 -36.22 -42.43 -5.63
C ILE A 332 -35.74 -42.44 -7.08
N TYR A 333 -34.89 -43.42 -7.41
CA TYR A 333 -34.32 -43.62 -8.73
C TYR A 333 -34.87 -44.89 -9.32
N TYR A 334 -35.25 -44.85 -10.56
CA TYR A 334 -35.71 -46.02 -11.34
C TYR A 334 -34.79 -46.14 -12.57
N SER A 335 -34.32 -47.38 -12.84
CA SER A 335 -33.47 -47.64 -13.99
C SER A 335 -33.81 -49.00 -14.59
N ARG A 336 -33.63 -49.17 -15.89
CA ARG A 336 -33.65 -50.46 -16.56
C ARG A 336 -32.30 -51.19 -16.45
N ASN A 337 -31.27 -50.52 -16.03
CA ASN A 337 -29.91 -51.03 -15.84
C ASN A 337 -29.61 -51.19 -14.35
N LYS A 338 -29.10 -52.38 -13.95
CA LYS A 338 -28.74 -52.69 -12.55
C LYS A 338 -27.75 -51.71 -11.93
N ASN A 339 -26.86 -51.18 -12.74
CA ASN A 339 -25.81 -50.25 -12.30
C ASN A 339 -26.24 -48.77 -12.35
N PHE A 340 -27.49 -48.48 -12.69
CA PHE A 340 -28.07 -47.13 -12.79
C PHE A 340 -27.28 -46.17 -13.73
N LYS A 341 -26.59 -46.71 -14.76
CA LYS A 341 -25.87 -45.89 -15.75
C LYS A 341 -26.81 -44.92 -16.53
N LYS A 342 -28.08 -45.36 -16.73
CA LYS A 342 -29.14 -44.52 -17.34
C LYS A 342 -30.40 -44.63 -16.49
N LEU A 343 -30.94 -43.47 -16.07
CA LEU A 343 -32.18 -43.44 -15.29
C LEU A 343 -33.41 -43.44 -16.23
N ALA A 344 -34.41 -44.23 -15.86
CA ALA A 344 -35.74 -44.19 -16.50
C ALA A 344 -36.63 -43.10 -15.85
N ALA A 345 -36.46 -42.92 -14.53
CA ALA A 345 -37.14 -41.83 -13.80
C ALA A 345 -36.39 -41.51 -12.48
N LYS A 346 -36.54 -40.28 -12.04
CA LYS A 346 -36.11 -39.79 -10.73
C LYS A 346 -37.23 -38.99 -10.10
N LYS A 347 -37.46 -39.19 -8.81
CA LYS A 347 -38.45 -38.44 -8.03
C LYS A 347 -37.84 -38.03 -6.69
N THR A 348 -37.99 -36.74 -6.36
CA THR A 348 -37.67 -36.23 -5.02
C THR A 348 -38.99 -36.09 -4.25
N VAL A 349 -39.01 -36.61 -3.04
CA VAL A 349 -40.11 -36.46 -2.08
C VAL A 349 -39.60 -35.73 -0.84
N LYS A 350 -40.26 -34.64 -0.46
CA LYS A 350 -39.98 -33.89 0.76
C LYS A 350 -40.56 -34.61 1.98
N GLY A 351 -39.95 -34.35 3.13
CA GLY A 351 -40.39 -34.90 4.41
C GLY A 351 -39.60 -36.16 4.84
N GLY A 352 -38.77 -36.00 5.88
CA GLY A 352 -37.88 -37.04 6.42
C GLY A 352 -38.63 -38.24 7.01
N LYS A 353 -39.93 -38.10 7.35
CA LYS A 353 -40.78 -39.17 7.84
C LYS A 353 -41.50 -39.95 6.74
N THR A 354 -41.34 -39.58 5.47
CA THR A 354 -41.98 -40.28 4.32
C THR A 354 -41.42 -41.71 4.19
N LYS A 355 -42.32 -42.66 4.14
CA LYS A 355 -42.01 -44.10 4.10
C LYS A 355 -42.30 -44.78 2.77
N SER A 356 -43.01 -44.15 1.86
CA SER A 356 -43.39 -44.74 0.57
C SER A 356 -43.65 -43.72 -0.51
N TYR A 357 -43.54 -44.16 -1.77
CA TYR A 357 -43.90 -43.39 -2.95
C TYR A 357 -44.42 -44.33 -4.05
N VAL A 358 -45.40 -43.84 -4.85
CA VAL A 358 -45.94 -44.56 -5.99
C VAL A 358 -45.54 -43.81 -7.28
N GLY A 359 -44.53 -44.30 -7.97
CA GLY A 359 -44.12 -43.85 -9.29
C GLY A 359 -45.18 -44.26 -10.37
N LYS A 360 -45.33 -43.44 -11.41
CA LYS A 360 -46.30 -43.61 -12.51
C LYS A 360 -45.54 -43.68 -13.86
N ASN A 361 -46.28 -44.08 -14.92
CA ASN A 361 -45.84 -44.04 -16.32
C ASN A 361 -44.69 -45.03 -16.63
N PHE A 362 -44.68 -46.22 -16.01
CA PHE A 362 -43.74 -47.28 -16.34
C PHE A 362 -44.24 -48.16 -17.47
N THR A 363 -43.33 -48.66 -18.33
CA THR A 363 -43.68 -49.52 -19.45
C THR A 363 -44.04 -50.92 -18.92
N LYS A 364 -45.21 -51.44 -19.30
CA LYS A 364 -45.67 -52.80 -18.95
C LYS A 364 -44.69 -53.88 -19.48
N GLY A 365 -44.43 -54.90 -18.69
CA GLY A 365 -43.55 -55.99 -19.07
C GLY A 365 -42.05 -55.73 -19.00
N LYS A 366 -41.61 -54.53 -18.67
CA LYS A 366 -40.21 -54.16 -18.54
C LYS A 366 -39.72 -54.27 -17.09
N LYS A 367 -38.51 -54.78 -16.89
CA LYS A 367 -37.82 -54.86 -15.58
C LYS A 367 -37.26 -53.48 -15.17
N TYR A 368 -37.48 -53.12 -13.92
CA TYR A 368 -36.95 -51.88 -13.33
C TYR A 368 -36.19 -52.19 -12.03
N TYR A 369 -35.05 -51.59 -11.85
CA TYR A 369 -34.30 -51.53 -10.61
C TYR A 369 -34.61 -50.21 -9.89
N VAL A 370 -34.70 -50.27 -8.54
CA VAL A 370 -35.07 -49.13 -7.72
C VAL A 370 -34.00 -48.89 -6.67
N LYS A 371 -33.62 -47.63 -6.51
CA LYS A 371 -32.71 -47.17 -5.46
C LYS A 371 -33.37 -45.95 -4.74
N VAL A 372 -33.26 -45.92 -3.42
CA VAL A 372 -33.70 -44.80 -2.59
C VAL A 372 -32.53 -44.21 -1.84
N ARG A 373 -32.38 -42.91 -1.90
CA ARG A 373 -31.38 -42.16 -1.16
C ARG A 373 -32.08 -41.15 -0.26
N ALA A 374 -31.67 -41.04 1.01
CA ALA A 374 -32.05 -39.93 1.86
C ALA A 374 -31.21 -38.72 1.51
N TYR A 375 -31.79 -37.51 1.61
CA TYR A 375 -31.05 -36.27 1.54
C TYR A 375 -31.40 -35.38 2.75
N LYS A 376 -30.49 -34.47 3.07
CA LYS A 376 -30.69 -33.44 4.06
C LYS A 376 -30.50 -32.10 3.38
N ASN A 377 -31.44 -31.15 3.56
CA ASN A 377 -31.24 -29.76 3.17
C ASN A 377 -30.27 -29.14 4.18
N VAL A 378 -29.18 -28.59 3.70
CA VAL A 378 -28.36 -27.68 4.48
C VAL A 378 -29.03 -26.32 4.35
N ASN A 379 -29.62 -25.80 5.42
CA ASN A 379 -29.99 -24.40 5.44
C ASN A 379 -28.70 -23.61 5.22
N GLU A 380 -28.66 -22.79 4.18
CA GLU A 380 -27.65 -21.75 4.06
C GLU A 380 -27.79 -20.87 5.30
N ILE A 381 -26.86 -21.03 6.24
CA ILE A 381 -26.71 -20.04 7.30
C ILE A 381 -26.26 -18.79 6.58
N ALA A 382 -27.14 -17.78 6.55
CA ALA A 382 -26.81 -16.47 6.05
C ALA A 382 -25.48 -16.04 6.71
N ASN A 383 -24.49 -15.73 5.89
CA ASN A 383 -23.28 -15.05 6.33
C ASN A 383 -23.72 -13.67 6.85
N PHE A 384 -23.81 -13.55 8.15
CA PHE A 384 -23.70 -12.23 8.78
C PHE A 384 -22.21 -11.98 8.96
N MET A 385 -21.72 -10.98 8.22
CA MET A 385 -20.43 -10.35 8.41
C MET A 385 -20.35 -9.72 9.80
#